data_55b41b4e924f41803539dcf367305d57
#
_entry.id   55b41b4e924f41803539dcf367305d57
#
_cell.length_a   1.000
_cell.length_b   1.000
_cell.length_c   1.000
_cell.angle_alpha   90.00
_cell.angle_beta   90.00
_cell.angle_gamma   90.00
#
_symmetry.space_group_name_H-M   'P 1'
#
loop_
_entity.id
_entity.type
_entity.pdbx_description
1 polymer ?
#
loop_
_entity_poly.entity_id
_entity_poly.type
_entity_poly.pdbx_seq_one_letter_code
_entity_poly.pdbx_strand_id
1 'polypeptide(L)'
;MSTNTKTLYQNYIVEEFRIKKEPFYIPVNDEVQIFEAAYQSKIPILFKGPTGVGKTRFVEYMSYKLGANLTKIKQTSKTKSKNETSSGIPFITIACHEDLTASDLVGRYLLKGNETEWIDGPLTRAVKSGGICYLDEIVEARKDTTVLIHPLTDHRRILPIDKKGELLEASEGFLLVLSYNPGYQSALKDLK
;
A
#
# COMPACT_ATOMS: atom_id res chain seq x y z
N MET A 1 -22.01 2.21 24.70
CA MET A 1 -20.57 2.26 25.03
C MET A 1 -19.85 1.34 24.07
N SER A 2 -19.26 1.90 23.02
CA SER A 2 -18.56 1.12 21.98
C SER A 2 -17.12 0.96 22.42
N THR A 3 -16.76 -0.23 22.85
CA THR A 3 -15.39 -0.59 23.21
C THR A 3 -14.56 -0.78 21.94
N ASN A 4 -13.70 0.18 21.69
CA ASN A 4 -12.68 0.19 20.66
C ASN A 4 -11.62 -0.89 20.97
N THR A 5 -11.83 -2.11 20.51
CA THR A 5 -10.83 -3.18 20.62
C THR A 5 -9.76 -2.96 19.56
N LYS A 6 -8.83 -2.04 19.82
CA LYS A 6 -7.60 -1.94 19.07
C LYS A 6 -6.77 -3.19 19.36
N THR A 7 -6.66 -4.08 18.40
CA THR A 7 -5.83 -5.27 18.50
C THR A 7 -4.36 -4.86 18.55
N LEU A 8 -3.69 -5.14 19.66
CA LEU A 8 -2.32 -4.74 20.01
C LEU A 8 -1.22 -5.15 19.02
N TYR A 9 -1.50 -6.02 18.06
CA TYR A 9 -0.53 -6.52 17.07
C TYR A 9 -0.45 -5.71 15.77
N GLN A 10 -1.33 -4.73 15.55
CA GLN A 10 -1.38 -3.95 14.29
C GLN A 10 -0.55 -2.66 14.33
N ASN A 11 0.02 -2.28 15.46
CA ASN A 11 0.50 -0.92 15.66
C ASN A 11 1.95 -0.65 15.24
N TYR A 12 2.75 -1.66 14.82
CA TYR A 12 4.17 -1.47 14.54
C TYR A 12 4.62 -1.77 13.11
N ILE A 13 3.81 -2.51 12.32
CA ILE A 13 4.21 -3.02 11.00
C ILE A 13 3.36 -2.43 9.88
N VAL A 14 2.12 -2.03 10.18
CA VAL A 14 1.14 -1.57 9.18
C VAL A 14 0.49 -0.27 9.62
N GLU A 15 0.65 0.74 8.80
CA GLU A 15 -0.05 2.01 8.94
C GLU A 15 -1.13 2.10 7.85
N GLU A 16 -2.38 2.30 8.25
CA GLU A 16 -3.51 2.51 7.33
C GLU A 16 -4.19 3.83 7.66
N PHE A 17 -4.16 4.75 6.73
CA PHE A 17 -4.73 6.07 6.93
C PHE A 17 -5.13 6.75 5.60
N ARG A 18 -5.89 7.83 5.74
CA ARG A 18 -6.13 8.78 4.66
C ARG A 18 -5.48 10.10 5.03
N ILE A 19 -4.64 10.60 4.17
CA ILE A 19 -3.92 11.84 4.40
C ILE A 19 -4.91 13.01 4.23
N LYS A 20 -5.18 13.71 5.32
CA LYS A 20 -6.17 14.81 5.37
C LYS A 20 -5.57 16.17 5.05
N LYS A 21 -4.26 16.33 5.23
CA LYS A 21 -3.54 17.58 4.99
C LYS A 21 -2.40 17.30 4.04
N GLU A 22 -2.20 18.20 3.08
CA GLU A 22 -1.12 18.08 2.11
C GLU A 22 0.24 17.96 2.80
N PRO A 23 0.98 16.86 2.58
CA PRO A 23 2.34 16.73 3.08
C PRO A 23 3.25 17.72 2.37
N PHE A 24 4.18 18.32 3.12
CA PHE A 24 5.19 19.17 2.50
C PHE A 24 6.12 18.31 1.63
N TYR A 25 6.14 18.63 0.34
CA TYR A 25 7.01 18.03 -0.66
C TYR A 25 7.28 19.03 -1.79
N ILE A 26 8.54 19.15 -2.20
CA ILE A 26 8.94 20.00 -3.32
C ILE A 26 9.41 19.06 -4.44
N PRO A 27 8.69 18.99 -5.57
CA PRO A 27 9.13 18.22 -6.72
C PRO A 27 10.47 18.74 -7.27
N VAL A 28 11.36 17.82 -7.60
CA VAL A 28 12.70 18.15 -8.11
C VAL A 28 12.72 18.10 -9.65
N ASN A 29 12.04 17.08 -10.21
CA ASN A 29 11.95 16.86 -11.66
C ASN A 29 10.52 16.46 -12.03
N ASP A 30 10.37 15.42 -12.83
CA ASP A 30 9.12 14.91 -13.40
C ASP A 30 8.52 13.71 -12.62
N GLU A 31 9.04 13.44 -11.41
CA GLU A 31 8.62 12.28 -10.60
C GLU A 31 7.11 12.28 -10.31
N VAL A 32 6.50 13.47 -10.17
CA VAL A 32 5.06 13.61 -9.96
C VAL A 32 4.28 13.15 -11.17
N GLN A 33 4.67 13.61 -12.37
CA GLN A 33 4.03 13.26 -13.64
C GLN A 33 4.20 11.76 -13.94
N ILE A 34 5.39 11.21 -13.67
CA ILE A 34 5.69 9.79 -13.84
C ILE A 34 4.79 8.96 -12.90
N PHE A 35 4.65 9.36 -11.64
CA PHE A 35 3.79 8.66 -10.69
C PHE A 35 2.31 8.72 -11.11
N GLU A 36 1.82 9.87 -11.54
CA GLU A 36 0.45 10.03 -12.03
C GLU A 36 0.19 9.16 -13.28
N ALA A 37 1.14 9.12 -14.22
CA ALA A 37 1.05 8.28 -15.41
C ALA A 37 1.04 6.77 -15.04
N ALA A 38 1.91 6.35 -14.12
CA ALA A 38 1.94 4.97 -13.64
C ALA A 38 0.63 4.59 -12.93
N TYR A 39 0.08 5.48 -12.10
CA TYR A 39 -1.21 5.28 -11.43
C TYR A 39 -2.36 5.12 -12.43
N GLN A 40 -2.44 6.00 -13.43
CA GLN A 40 -3.47 5.94 -14.49
C GLN A 40 -3.35 4.67 -15.33
N SER A 41 -2.11 4.25 -15.62
CA SER A 41 -1.81 3.03 -16.37
C SER A 41 -1.84 1.76 -15.52
N LYS A 42 -2.08 1.88 -14.20
CA LYS A 42 -2.11 0.77 -13.24
C LYS A 42 -0.79 -0.02 -13.19
N ILE A 43 0.32 0.66 -13.44
CA ILE A 43 1.67 0.09 -13.44
C ILE A 43 2.28 0.23 -12.04
N PRO A 44 2.75 -0.86 -11.42
CA PRO A 44 3.41 -0.79 -10.12
C PRO A 44 4.69 0.03 -10.17
N ILE A 45 5.03 0.67 -9.06
CA ILE A 45 6.18 1.57 -8.96
C ILE A 45 7.21 0.98 -7.99
N LEU A 46 8.48 1.00 -8.39
CA LEU A 46 9.60 0.63 -7.53
C LEU A 46 10.54 1.82 -7.30
N PHE A 47 10.66 2.25 -6.04
CA PHE A 47 11.62 3.26 -5.63
C PHE A 47 12.94 2.62 -5.19
N LYS A 48 14.03 3.07 -5.80
CA LYS A 48 15.39 2.71 -5.43
C LYS A 48 16.12 3.93 -4.88
N GLY A 49 16.66 3.83 -3.68
CA GLY A 49 17.45 4.92 -3.09
C GLY A 49 17.75 4.70 -1.62
N PRO A 50 18.75 5.40 -1.06
CA PRO A 50 19.12 5.26 0.34
C PRO A 50 18.01 5.68 1.29
N THR A 51 18.14 5.31 2.57
CA THR A 51 17.23 5.75 3.61
C THR A 51 17.31 7.27 3.77
N GLY A 52 16.17 7.93 4.05
CA GLY A 52 16.11 9.36 4.29
C GLY A 52 15.96 10.26 3.06
N VAL A 53 16.01 9.73 1.84
CA VAL A 53 15.82 10.52 0.60
C VAL A 53 14.37 10.94 0.32
N GLY A 54 13.43 10.60 1.22
CA GLY A 54 12.05 11.06 1.10
C GLY A 54 11.10 10.15 0.32
N LYS A 55 11.45 8.87 0.04
CA LYS A 55 10.59 7.92 -0.68
C LYS A 55 9.17 7.85 -0.10
N THR A 56 9.06 7.55 1.19
CA THR A 56 7.77 7.46 1.90
C THR A 56 7.01 8.78 1.87
N ARG A 57 7.71 9.91 2.11
CA ARG A 57 7.10 11.25 2.06
C ARG A 57 6.53 11.57 0.68
N PHE A 58 7.20 11.17 -0.38
CA PHE A 58 6.70 11.34 -1.74
C PHE A 58 5.43 10.52 -2.00
N VAL A 59 5.38 9.26 -1.55
CA VAL A 59 4.17 8.43 -1.71
C VAL A 59 2.99 9.01 -0.90
N GLU A 60 3.22 9.52 0.30
CA GLU A 60 2.21 10.24 1.10
C GLU A 60 1.67 11.46 0.33
N TYR A 61 2.56 12.28 -0.22
CA TYR A 61 2.19 13.45 -1.02
C TYR A 61 1.34 13.04 -2.23
N MET A 62 1.73 12.00 -2.95
CA MET A 62 0.99 11.50 -4.12
C MET A 62 -0.36 10.91 -3.73
N SER A 63 -0.47 10.21 -2.61
CA SER A 63 -1.74 9.73 -2.07
C SER A 63 -2.73 10.87 -1.81
N TYR A 64 -2.26 11.97 -1.22
CA TYR A 64 -3.07 13.17 -1.02
C TYR A 64 -3.48 13.81 -2.35
N LYS A 65 -2.52 14.04 -3.25
CA LYS A 65 -2.72 14.71 -4.53
C LYS A 65 -3.72 13.98 -5.41
N LEU A 66 -3.60 12.66 -5.52
CA LEU A 66 -4.52 11.83 -6.30
C LEU A 66 -5.94 11.87 -5.72
N GLY A 67 -6.09 11.82 -4.40
CA GLY A 67 -7.38 11.95 -3.74
C GLY A 67 -8.04 13.31 -3.98
N ALA A 68 -7.28 14.39 -3.91
CA ALA A 68 -7.76 15.74 -4.19
C ALA A 68 -8.21 15.89 -5.65
N ASN A 69 -7.50 15.29 -6.61
CA ASN A 69 -7.88 15.30 -8.02
C ASN A 69 -9.18 14.53 -8.28
N LEU A 70 -9.35 13.35 -7.68
CA LEU A 70 -10.58 12.56 -7.79
C LEU A 70 -11.79 13.31 -7.21
N THR A 71 -11.61 14.05 -6.12
CA THR A 71 -12.66 14.86 -5.51
C THR A 71 -13.08 16.03 -6.43
N LYS A 72 -12.13 16.69 -7.10
CA LYS A 72 -12.41 17.77 -8.07
C LYS A 72 -13.23 17.26 -9.26
N ILE A 73 -12.87 16.09 -9.80
CA ILE A 73 -13.59 15.47 -10.94
C ILE A 73 -15.04 15.12 -10.54
N LYS A 74 -15.27 14.57 -9.35
CA LYS A 74 -16.62 14.27 -8.86
C LYS A 74 -17.47 15.50 -8.63
N GLN A 75 -16.90 16.63 -8.23
CA GLN A 75 -17.61 17.90 -8.04
C GLN A 75 -18.05 18.56 -9.36
N THR A 76 -17.33 18.30 -10.46
CA THR A 76 -17.69 18.80 -11.79
C THR A 76 -18.82 17.97 -12.42
N SER A 77 -18.97 16.70 -12.08
CA SER A 77 -20.09 15.85 -12.44
C SER A 77 -21.19 16.00 -11.39
N LYS A 78 -22.26 16.74 -11.73
CA LYS A 78 -23.43 17.17 -10.95
C LYS A 78 -24.05 16.14 -9.98
N THR A 79 -23.33 15.67 -8.98
CA THR A 79 -23.89 14.93 -7.85
C THR A 79 -23.37 15.58 -6.57
N LYS A 80 -24.11 16.59 -6.08
CA LYS A 80 -23.84 17.26 -4.82
C LYS A 80 -24.14 16.31 -3.68
N SER A 81 -23.13 15.58 -3.21
CA SER A 81 -23.08 15.07 -1.85
C SER A 81 -22.39 16.14 -0.98
N LYS A 82 -23.17 16.82 -0.13
CA LYS A 82 -22.67 17.76 0.88
C LYS A 82 -21.85 16.95 1.89
N ASN A 83 -20.62 17.38 2.18
CA ASN A 83 -19.70 16.95 3.23
C ASN A 83 -18.67 15.84 2.89
N GLU A 84 -18.07 15.81 1.71
CA GLU A 84 -16.80 15.12 1.55
C GLU A 84 -15.65 16.12 1.64
N THR A 85 -15.02 16.22 2.81
CA THR A 85 -13.68 16.82 2.96
C THR A 85 -12.74 16.09 2.02
N SER A 86 -12.00 16.82 1.18
CA SER A 86 -10.97 16.28 0.31
C SER A 86 -9.96 15.49 1.17
N SER A 87 -10.06 14.18 1.16
CA SER A 87 -9.09 13.32 1.81
C SER A 87 -8.37 12.50 0.74
N GLY A 88 -7.09 12.20 0.97
CA GLY A 88 -6.29 11.34 0.10
C GLY A 88 -6.96 9.99 -0.18
N ILE A 89 -6.52 9.30 -1.20
CA ILE A 89 -6.90 7.90 -1.42
C ILE A 89 -6.43 7.05 -0.24
N PRO A 90 -7.03 5.86 0.01
CA PRO A 90 -6.55 4.97 1.06
C PRO A 90 -5.05 4.68 0.87
N PHE A 91 -4.29 4.79 1.94
CA PHE A 91 -2.85 4.58 1.93
C PHE A 91 -2.49 3.60 3.04
N ILE A 92 -1.87 2.50 2.66
CA ILE A 92 -1.43 1.44 3.57
C ILE A 92 0.06 1.27 3.40
N THR A 93 0.80 1.52 4.47
CA THR A 93 2.26 1.33 4.52
C THR A 93 2.60 0.09 5.31
N ILE A 94 3.49 -0.73 4.79
CA ILE A 94 3.95 -1.97 5.41
C ILE A 94 5.48 -1.97 5.36
N ALA A 95 6.11 -1.96 6.54
CA ALA A 95 7.54 -2.17 6.65
C ALA A 95 7.86 -3.66 6.47
N CYS A 96 8.64 -3.97 5.46
CA CYS A 96 9.05 -5.35 5.20
C CYS A 96 10.26 -5.72 6.06
N HIS A 97 10.25 -6.92 6.60
CA HIS A 97 11.33 -7.51 7.39
C HIS A 97 11.26 -9.04 7.28
N GLU A 98 12.31 -9.73 7.72
CA GLU A 98 12.45 -11.19 7.55
C GLU A 98 11.38 -12.03 8.26
N ASP A 99 10.69 -11.49 9.28
CA ASP A 99 9.61 -12.20 9.98
C ASP A 99 8.23 -11.97 9.34
N LEU A 100 8.10 -11.02 8.39
CA LEU A 100 6.84 -10.74 7.70
C LEU A 100 6.48 -11.87 6.77
N THR A 101 5.35 -12.53 7.05
CA THR A 101 4.86 -13.65 6.24
C THR A 101 3.80 -13.23 5.22
N ALA A 102 3.63 -14.02 4.16
CA ALA A 102 2.53 -13.84 3.21
C ALA A 102 1.15 -13.80 3.90
N SER A 103 0.96 -14.59 4.97
CA SER A 103 -0.28 -14.57 5.75
C SER A 103 -0.55 -13.26 6.48
N ASP A 104 0.50 -12.55 6.92
CA ASP A 104 0.34 -11.25 7.57
C ASP A 104 -0.13 -10.19 6.56
N LEU A 105 0.26 -10.33 5.30
CA LEU A 105 -0.18 -9.45 4.22
C LEU A 105 -1.59 -9.75 3.74
N VAL A 106 -1.90 -11.03 3.52
CA VAL A 106 -3.17 -11.46 2.91
C VAL A 106 -4.29 -11.55 3.94
N GLY A 107 -4.01 -12.13 5.09
CA GLY A 107 -4.99 -12.35 6.14
C GLY A 107 -4.93 -13.75 6.72
N ARG A 108 -5.74 -13.95 7.76
CA ARG A 108 -5.75 -15.19 8.52
C ARG A 108 -7.12 -15.44 9.14
N TYR A 109 -7.36 -16.71 9.45
CA TYR A 109 -8.48 -17.09 10.30
C TYR A 109 -8.14 -16.84 11.76
N LEU A 110 -9.05 -16.19 12.47
CA LEU A 110 -8.99 -16.03 13.93
C LEU A 110 -10.13 -16.80 14.57
N LEU A 111 -9.86 -17.46 15.68
CA LEU A 111 -10.88 -18.10 16.51
C LEU A 111 -11.59 -17.03 17.34
N LYS A 112 -12.90 -16.93 17.20
CA LYS A 112 -13.75 -15.99 17.94
C LYS A 112 -14.89 -16.77 18.62
N GLY A 113 -14.68 -17.10 19.86
CA GLY A 113 -15.56 -18.05 20.55
C GLY A 113 -15.40 -19.46 19.97
N ASN A 114 -16.49 -20.04 19.46
CA ASN A 114 -16.50 -21.36 18.82
C ASN A 114 -16.47 -21.31 17.29
N GLU A 115 -16.33 -20.13 16.70
CA GLU A 115 -16.33 -19.94 15.25
C GLU A 115 -14.98 -19.37 14.78
N THR A 116 -14.61 -19.71 13.55
CA THR A 116 -13.45 -19.11 12.89
C THR A 116 -13.90 -18.00 11.95
N GLU A 117 -13.34 -16.81 12.14
CA GLU A 117 -13.60 -15.64 11.31
C GLU A 117 -12.34 -15.29 10.50
N TRP A 118 -12.52 -15.04 9.21
CA TRP A 118 -11.44 -14.55 8.37
C TRP A 118 -11.23 -13.04 8.58
N ILE A 119 -9.98 -12.65 8.81
CA ILE A 119 -9.58 -11.24 8.91
C ILE A 119 -8.66 -10.90 7.74
N ASP A 120 -9.09 -9.97 6.91
CA ASP A 120 -8.29 -9.48 5.78
C ASP A 120 -7.01 -8.81 6.29
N GLY A 121 -5.88 -9.18 5.70
CA GLY A 121 -4.60 -8.53 5.91
C GLY A 121 -4.53 -7.16 5.21
N PRO A 122 -3.47 -6.39 5.47
CA PRO A 122 -3.33 -5.02 4.94
C PRO A 122 -3.28 -4.97 3.41
N LEU A 123 -2.58 -5.90 2.77
CA LEU A 123 -2.54 -5.98 1.30
C LEU A 123 -3.92 -6.27 0.72
N THR A 124 -4.66 -7.23 1.29
CA THR A 124 -6.03 -7.55 0.86
C THR A 124 -6.95 -6.35 1.01
N ARG A 125 -6.84 -5.60 2.11
CA ARG A 125 -7.62 -4.36 2.30
C ARG A 125 -7.29 -3.30 1.26
N ALA A 126 -5.99 -3.10 0.95
CA ALA A 126 -5.57 -2.16 -0.10
C ALA A 126 -6.13 -2.55 -1.47
N VAL A 127 -6.00 -3.82 -1.84
CA VAL A 127 -6.50 -4.38 -3.11
C VAL A 127 -8.01 -4.19 -3.26
N LYS A 128 -8.78 -4.45 -2.19
CA LYS A 128 -10.24 -4.26 -2.16
C LYS A 128 -10.65 -2.78 -2.17
N SER A 129 -9.96 -1.93 -1.42
CA SER A 129 -10.34 -0.52 -1.25
C SER A 129 -9.96 0.36 -2.44
N GLY A 130 -9.07 -0.10 -3.31
CA GLY A 130 -8.53 0.70 -4.40
C GLY A 130 -7.57 1.78 -3.94
N GLY A 131 -6.78 1.51 -2.90
CA GLY A 131 -5.78 2.42 -2.35
C GLY A 131 -4.36 2.13 -2.82
N ILE A 132 -3.42 2.95 -2.35
CA ILE A 132 -1.99 2.69 -2.50
C ILE A 132 -1.54 1.73 -1.39
N CYS A 133 -0.93 0.62 -1.78
CA CYS A 133 -0.20 -0.25 -0.87
C CYS A 133 1.30 -0.01 -1.06
N TYR A 134 1.96 0.52 -0.04
CA TYR A 134 3.39 0.80 -0.04
C TYR A 134 4.13 -0.23 0.80
N LEU A 135 4.93 -1.07 0.14
CA LEU A 135 5.82 -2.04 0.77
C LEU A 135 7.21 -1.43 0.87
N ASP A 136 7.56 -0.98 2.07
CA ASP A 136 8.86 -0.37 2.32
C ASP A 136 9.92 -1.44 2.58
N GLU A 137 11.10 -1.29 1.97
CA GLU A 137 12.23 -2.20 2.05
C GLU A 137 11.91 -3.65 1.64
N ILE A 138 11.29 -3.84 0.46
CA ILE A 138 10.82 -5.14 -0.03
C ILE A 138 11.92 -6.21 -0.10
N VAL A 139 13.18 -5.83 -0.20
CA VAL A 139 14.33 -6.75 -0.24
C VAL A 139 14.58 -7.46 1.08
N GLU A 140 14.06 -6.91 2.19
CA GLU A 140 14.14 -7.53 3.52
C GLU A 140 12.98 -8.54 3.74
N ALA A 141 12.00 -8.57 2.83
CA ALA A 141 10.89 -9.50 2.91
C ALA A 141 11.31 -10.93 2.55
N ARG A 142 10.59 -11.89 3.09
CA ARG A 142 10.74 -13.30 2.75
C ARG A 142 10.38 -13.57 1.29
N LYS A 143 10.93 -14.66 0.73
CA LYS A 143 10.63 -15.08 -0.66
C LYS A 143 9.15 -15.38 -0.89
N ASP A 144 8.42 -15.93 0.10
CA ASP A 144 7.00 -16.20 -0.01
C ASP A 144 6.18 -14.89 -0.17
N THR A 145 6.58 -13.83 0.50
CA THR A 145 6.00 -12.48 0.35
C THR A 145 6.22 -11.93 -1.06
N THR A 146 7.43 -12.05 -1.61
CA THR A 146 7.72 -11.57 -2.97
C THR A 146 6.96 -12.36 -4.03
N VAL A 147 6.85 -13.67 -3.89
CA VAL A 147 6.08 -14.52 -4.82
C VAL A 147 4.59 -14.14 -4.81
N LEU A 148 4.04 -13.87 -3.62
CA LEU A 148 2.63 -13.47 -3.44
C LEU A 148 2.25 -12.22 -4.23
N ILE A 149 3.15 -11.22 -4.30
CA ILE A 149 2.84 -9.95 -4.95
C ILE A 149 3.05 -9.98 -6.47
N HIS A 150 3.73 -10.97 -7.05
CA HIS A 150 4.00 -11.03 -8.49
C HIS A 150 2.73 -10.89 -9.36
N PRO A 151 1.61 -11.60 -9.07
CA PRO A 151 0.40 -11.47 -9.89
C PRO A 151 -0.29 -10.10 -9.77
N LEU A 152 0.08 -9.29 -8.76
CA LEU A 152 -0.35 -7.88 -8.65
C LEU A 152 0.54 -6.92 -9.46
N THR A 153 1.74 -7.37 -9.85
CA THR A 153 2.69 -6.55 -10.61
C THR A 153 2.57 -6.71 -12.12
N ASP A 154 1.78 -7.68 -12.59
CA ASP A 154 1.55 -7.91 -14.00
C ASP A 154 0.12 -7.52 -14.44
N HIS A 155 -0.20 -7.78 -15.71
CA HIS A 155 -1.49 -7.44 -16.31
C HIS A 155 -2.70 -8.12 -15.66
N ARG A 156 -2.49 -9.22 -14.94
CA ARG A 156 -3.55 -9.97 -14.24
C ARG A 156 -4.13 -9.18 -13.08
N ARG A 157 -3.30 -8.44 -12.35
CA ARG A 157 -3.70 -7.61 -11.21
C ARG A 157 -4.54 -8.37 -10.18
N ILE A 158 -4.11 -9.59 -9.85
CA ILE A 158 -4.81 -10.47 -8.91
C ILE A 158 -3.99 -10.75 -7.66
N LEU A 159 -4.66 -10.91 -6.53
CA LEU A 159 -4.09 -11.38 -5.27
C LEU A 159 -4.65 -12.77 -4.96
N PRO A 160 -3.82 -13.83 -4.96
CA PRO A 160 -4.25 -15.14 -4.52
C PRO A 160 -4.45 -15.16 -3.00
N ILE A 161 -5.58 -15.69 -2.55
CA ILE A 161 -5.91 -15.92 -1.13
C ILE A 161 -6.04 -17.44 -0.93
N ASP A 162 -4.91 -18.15 -0.95
CA ASP A 162 -4.87 -19.62 -0.97
C ASP A 162 -5.68 -20.25 0.17
N LYS A 163 -5.61 -19.68 1.38
CA LYS A 163 -6.37 -20.17 2.55
C LYS A 163 -7.88 -20.06 2.41
N LYS A 164 -8.36 -19.24 1.48
CA LYS A 164 -9.79 -19.12 1.13
C LYS A 164 -10.14 -19.80 -0.19
N GLY A 165 -9.14 -20.21 -0.98
CA GLY A 165 -9.33 -20.68 -2.35
C GLY A 165 -9.88 -19.59 -3.26
N GLU A 166 -9.52 -18.33 -3.05
CA GLU A 166 -10.08 -17.15 -3.71
C GLU A 166 -9.00 -16.39 -4.49
N LEU A 167 -9.34 -15.92 -5.69
CA LEU A 167 -8.52 -14.99 -6.45
C LEU A 167 -9.20 -13.62 -6.42
N LEU A 168 -8.54 -12.65 -5.78
CA LEU A 168 -9.08 -11.30 -5.63
C LEU A 168 -8.52 -10.38 -6.72
N GLU A 169 -9.39 -9.86 -7.59
CA GLU A 169 -9.01 -8.84 -8.56
C GLU A 169 -8.80 -7.49 -7.88
N ALA A 170 -7.76 -6.78 -8.29
CA ALA A 170 -7.46 -5.47 -7.75
C ALA A 170 -8.46 -4.42 -8.25
N SER A 171 -9.02 -3.67 -7.31
CA SER A 171 -9.91 -2.54 -7.60
C SER A 171 -9.22 -1.51 -8.51
N GLU A 172 -10.02 -0.77 -9.28
CA GLU A 172 -9.55 0.19 -10.28
C GLU A 172 -8.51 1.19 -9.75
N GLY A 173 -8.70 1.70 -8.55
CA GLY A 173 -7.79 2.66 -7.91
C GLY A 173 -6.60 2.06 -7.19
N PHE A 174 -6.42 0.72 -7.22
CA PHE A 174 -5.31 0.07 -6.53
C PHE A 174 -3.98 0.31 -7.24
N LEU A 175 -2.97 0.73 -6.47
CA LEU A 175 -1.57 0.83 -6.91
C LEU A 175 -0.64 0.16 -5.91
N LEU A 176 0.21 -0.72 -6.40
CA LEU A 176 1.32 -1.29 -5.63
C LEU A 176 2.55 -0.41 -5.79
N VAL A 177 3.10 0.04 -4.68
CA VAL A 177 4.35 0.81 -4.62
C VAL A 177 5.34 0.06 -3.75
N LEU A 178 6.54 -0.11 -4.24
CA LEU A 178 7.62 -0.83 -3.58
C LEU A 178 8.80 0.11 -3.34
N SER A 179 9.56 -0.14 -2.31
CA SER A 179 10.86 0.52 -2.15
C SER A 179 11.95 -0.46 -1.74
N TYR A 180 13.18 -0.11 -2.04
CA TYR A 180 14.34 -0.75 -1.46
C TYR A 180 15.53 0.19 -1.36
N ASN A 181 16.41 -0.14 -0.41
CA ASN A 181 17.67 0.53 -0.19
C ASN A 181 18.82 -0.35 -0.69
N PRO A 182 19.58 0.07 -1.74
CA PRO A 182 20.68 -0.73 -2.26
C PRO A 182 21.95 -0.70 -1.39
N GLY A 183 21.99 0.18 -0.37
CA GLY A 183 23.23 0.57 0.28
C GLY A 183 23.82 -0.42 1.30
N TYR A 184 23.03 -1.31 1.90
CA TYR A 184 23.56 -2.21 2.93
C TYR A 184 24.13 -3.52 2.38
N GLN A 185 23.60 -4.04 1.30
CA GLN A 185 24.06 -5.33 0.76
C GLN A 185 25.30 -5.22 -0.13
N SER A 186 25.53 -4.07 -0.79
CA SER A 186 26.72 -3.88 -1.63
C SER A 186 27.99 -3.71 -0.78
N ALA A 187 27.92 -2.95 0.32
CA ALA A 187 29.07 -2.72 1.18
C ALA A 187 29.58 -3.99 1.90
N LEU A 188 28.71 -4.97 2.18
CA LEU A 188 29.10 -6.25 2.78
C LEU A 188 29.60 -7.28 1.75
N LYS A 189 29.24 -7.15 0.47
CA LYS A 189 29.76 -8.02 -0.60
C LYS A 189 31.18 -7.64 -1.03
N ASP A 190 31.55 -6.39 -0.89
CA ASP A 190 32.90 -5.90 -1.24
C ASP A 190 33.94 -6.14 -0.12
N LEU A 191 33.50 -6.68 1.04
CA LEU A 191 34.36 -7.03 2.19
C LEU A 191 34.67 -8.51 2.31
N LYS A 192 34.39 -9.33 1.28
CA LYS A 192 34.73 -10.76 1.25
C LYS A 192 35.74 -11.08 0.16
#